data_54c77976a35884924648fe86eeb71d13
#
_entry.id   54c77976a35884924648fe86eeb71d13
#
_cell.length_a   1.000
_cell.length_b   1.000
_cell.length_c   1.000
_cell.angle_alpha   90.00
_cell.angle_beta   90.00
_cell.angle_gamma   90.00
#
_symmetry.space_group_name_H-M   'P 1'
#
loop_
_entity.id
_entity.type
_entity.pdbx_description
1 polymer ?
#
loop_
_entity_poly.entity_id
_entity_poly.type
_entity_poly.pdbx_seq_one_letter_code
_entity_poly.pdbx_strand_id
1 'polypeptide(L)'
;FHSYCPPEAAFTAADIAGVYIQPEGPSWPNHGVRLGRGEQIDSYLIDESLRIVDTYGNHPSFCFFAFGNEPAGDWVRWCNEYMPIMERHDSRHLYAGFSVGGGWAWQPKTQFAVKAGARGLDTWRSSPPEAVTDFSDKITVYNGKDMPGTRITIPFVSHETGQWCVFPNFKEIPKYSGVNKPYNLEIFRDLLSHNGMSCRADDFLYASGKLQTLCYKYEIERHLRTPSYSGFQLLALNDYSGQGSALVGLTDVFYDDKGYVTSSEFREFCSDIVPLARIKKFTYTTDECFTADLLLSWYGQKPYGGERVEWKVCGPGLNDVRGSMELADTLRYGLLDVGTLSVPLNDITQAGKYSLIVTVPGTNARNHWNFWVYPKSSPNHQGDVYIADTLDNKVRRILNNGGKVLLLAAGKVSYGKEVVQHFLPVFWNTSWFKMRPPHTTGLLIDNTHPIFTDFPTEKHSNLQWWELVNKAQVMQFTDFPSAFQPIVQSIDTWFVSRKIGMLFEARVGKGRLLMTTMDLSSSLDTRHVARQMRHSILRYMQSDAFSPKDEISLQLISDLFTKISGEVNMYTNDSPDELKPKLTI
;
A
#
# COMPACT_ATOMS: atom_id res chain seq x y z
N PHE A 1 7.62 -2.30 -20.93
CA PHE A 1 8.39 -3.50 -20.55
C PHE A 1 9.74 -3.06 -20.04
N HIS A 2 10.03 -3.43 -18.80
CA HIS A 2 11.13 -2.90 -18.02
C HIS A 2 12.46 -3.58 -18.36
N SER A 3 13.39 -2.81 -18.96
CA SER A 3 14.74 -3.21 -19.37
C SER A 3 14.81 -4.29 -20.44
N TYR A 4 13.74 -4.50 -21.22
CA TYR A 4 13.78 -5.43 -22.36
C TYR A 4 12.67 -5.15 -23.40
N CYS A 5 12.86 -5.67 -24.61
CA CYS A 5 11.83 -5.70 -25.64
C CYS A 5 11.05 -7.03 -25.53
N PRO A 6 9.71 -7.00 -25.42
CA PRO A 6 8.92 -8.22 -25.39
C PRO A 6 8.90 -8.92 -26.76
N PRO A 7 8.53 -10.20 -26.82
CA PRO A 7 8.39 -10.93 -28.09
C PRO A 7 7.20 -10.40 -28.91
N GLU A 8 7.20 -10.69 -30.22
CA GLU A 8 6.14 -10.31 -31.16
C GLU A 8 4.72 -10.65 -30.68
N ALA A 9 4.57 -11.81 -30.01
CA ALA A 9 3.27 -12.23 -29.47
C ALA A 9 2.68 -11.21 -28.46
N ALA A 10 3.51 -10.49 -27.72
CA ALA A 10 3.05 -9.46 -26.79
C ALA A 10 2.54 -8.22 -27.54
N PHE A 11 3.21 -7.81 -28.63
CA PHE A 11 2.73 -6.71 -29.49
C PHE A 11 1.42 -7.08 -30.16
N THR A 12 1.31 -8.29 -30.72
CA THR A 12 0.07 -8.78 -31.34
C THR A 12 -1.09 -8.81 -30.33
N ALA A 13 -0.85 -9.30 -29.11
CA ALA A 13 -1.87 -9.33 -28.05
C ALA A 13 -2.28 -7.91 -27.64
N ALA A 14 -1.33 -6.98 -27.55
CA ALA A 14 -1.59 -5.59 -27.21
C ALA A 14 -2.37 -4.86 -28.31
N ASP A 15 -2.07 -5.12 -29.58
CA ASP A 15 -2.84 -4.59 -30.72
C ASP A 15 -4.30 -5.02 -30.64
N ILE A 16 -4.56 -6.31 -30.38
CA ILE A 16 -5.91 -6.87 -30.24
C ILE A 16 -6.63 -6.29 -29.02
N ALA A 17 -5.93 -6.13 -27.90
CA ALA A 17 -6.49 -5.64 -26.64
C ALA A 17 -6.63 -4.11 -26.59
N GLY A 18 -6.03 -3.37 -27.53
CA GLY A 18 -6.00 -1.90 -27.51
C GLY A 18 -5.12 -1.32 -26.40
N VAL A 19 -4.01 -2.00 -26.07
CA VAL A 19 -3.06 -1.60 -25.03
C VAL A 19 -1.80 -1.04 -25.68
N TYR A 20 -1.35 0.14 -25.23
CA TYR A 20 -0.09 0.71 -25.70
C TYR A 20 1.12 0.11 -24.97
N ILE A 21 2.18 -0.13 -25.72
CA ILE A 21 3.44 -0.70 -25.23
C ILE A 21 4.55 0.34 -25.30
N GLN A 22 5.36 0.40 -24.25
CA GLN A 22 6.68 0.99 -24.22
C GLN A 22 7.70 -0.13 -24.01
N PRO A 23 8.36 -0.66 -25.05
CA PRO A 23 9.53 -1.50 -24.86
C PRO A 23 10.71 -0.64 -24.40
N GLU A 24 11.63 -1.27 -23.66
CA GLU A 24 12.91 -0.68 -23.33
C GLU A 24 14.05 -1.44 -24.02
N GLY A 25 15.12 -0.73 -24.32
CA GLY A 25 16.39 -1.36 -24.73
C GLY A 25 16.92 -2.27 -23.61
N PRO A 26 17.71 -3.32 -23.95
CA PRO A 26 18.15 -4.34 -22.98
C PRO A 26 19.28 -3.81 -22.10
N SER A 27 19.02 -2.78 -21.30
CA SER A 27 20.01 -2.12 -20.47
C SER A 27 19.46 -1.70 -19.11
N TRP A 28 20.03 -2.28 -18.07
CA TRP A 28 19.88 -1.84 -16.68
C TRP A 28 21.26 -1.88 -16.01
N PRO A 29 22.18 -0.91 -16.33
CA PRO A 29 23.55 -0.99 -15.87
C PRO A 29 23.76 -0.63 -14.42
N ASN A 30 22.85 0.06 -13.76
CA ASN A 30 22.87 0.60 -12.40
C ASN A 30 24.26 0.64 -11.70
N HIS A 31 24.93 -0.50 -11.57
CA HIS A 31 26.27 -0.65 -10.98
C HIS A 31 27.29 -1.32 -11.91
N GLY A 32 26.90 -1.61 -13.14
CA GLY A 32 27.72 -2.32 -14.12
C GLY A 32 28.32 -1.41 -15.19
N VAL A 33 27.97 -1.66 -16.44
CA VAL A 33 28.51 -0.97 -17.62
C VAL A 33 28.17 0.52 -17.62
N ARG A 34 29.10 1.35 -18.10
CA ARG A 34 29.00 2.81 -18.08
C ARG A 34 28.92 3.36 -19.51
N LEU A 35 27.77 3.95 -19.84
CA LEU A 35 27.52 4.56 -21.15
C LEU A 35 28.38 5.84 -21.37
N GLY A 36 28.58 6.18 -22.64
CA GLY A 36 29.26 7.40 -23.05
C GLY A 36 30.79 7.38 -22.86
N ARG A 37 31.39 6.20 -22.73
CA ARG A 37 32.84 6.02 -22.54
C ARG A 37 33.55 5.32 -23.70
N GLY A 38 32.85 5.06 -24.79
CA GLY A 38 33.39 4.33 -25.95
C GLY A 38 33.49 2.82 -25.72
N GLU A 39 32.76 2.29 -24.76
CA GLU A 39 32.65 0.84 -24.54
C GLU A 39 31.70 0.22 -25.58
N GLN A 40 31.79 -1.09 -25.80
CA GLN A 40 30.96 -1.81 -26.78
C GLN A 40 29.46 -1.64 -26.56
N ILE A 41 29.04 -1.42 -25.33
CA ILE A 41 27.63 -1.18 -24.99
C ILE A 41 27.08 0.08 -25.66
N ASP A 42 27.93 1.11 -25.89
CA ASP A 42 27.49 2.37 -26.50
C ASP A 42 26.93 2.16 -27.91
N SER A 43 27.63 1.36 -28.73
CA SER A 43 27.17 1.02 -30.08
C SER A 43 26.11 -0.09 -30.07
N TYR A 44 26.29 -1.11 -29.23
CA TYR A 44 25.31 -2.21 -29.14
C TYR A 44 23.91 -1.70 -28.81
N LEU A 45 23.80 -0.82 -27.83
CA LEU A 45 22.47 -0.37 -27.36
C LEU A 45 21.74 0.46 -28.42
N ILE A 46 22.43 1.30 -29.18
CA ILE A 46 21.78 2.03 -30.29
C ILE A 46 21.41 1.10 -31.44
N ASP A 47 22.30 0.18 -31.84
CA ASP A 47 22.05 -0.76 -32.91
C ASP A 47 20.86 -1.67 -32.57
N GLU A 48 20.76 -2.13 -31.32
CA GLU A 48 19.63 -2.95 -30.86
C GLU A 48 18.34 -2.14 -30.79
N SER A 49 18.40 -0.88 -30.36
CA SER A 49 17.24 0.02 -30.33
C SER A 49 16.67 0.25 -31.74
N LEU A 50 17.54 0.47 -32.74
CA LEU A 50 17.12 0.58 -34.14
C LEU A 50 16.48 -0.72 -34.62
N ARG A 51 17.07 -1.89 -34.34
CA ARG A 51 16.49 -3.20 -34.69
C ARG A 51 15.12 -3.44 -34.07
N ILE A 52 14.92 -3.02 -32.82
CA ILE A 52 13.61 -3.12 -32.16
C ILE A 52 12.57 -2.30 -32.92
N VAL A 53 12.89 -1.06 -33.26
CA VAL A 53 11.98 -0.18 -34.02
C VAL A 53 11.73 -0.72 -35.43
N ASP A 54 12.76 -1.19 -36.16
CA ASP A 54 12.63 -1.77 -37.47
C ASP A 54 11.76 -3.04 -37.47
N THR A 55 11.90 -3.85 -36.42
CA THR A 55 11.17 -5.14 -36.34
C THR A 55 9.72 -4.96 -35.92
N TYR A 56 9.46 -4.11 -34.93
CA TYR A 56 8.15 -4.03 -34.25
C TYR A 56 7.42 -2.69 -34.46
N GLY A 57 8.05 -1.69 -35.07
CA GLY A 57 7.50 -0.35 -35.21
C GLY A 57 6.22 -0.23 -36.03
N ASN A 58 5.78 -1.29 -36.72
CA ASN A 58 4.49 -1.32 -37.43
C ASN A 58 3.32 -1.77 -36.56
N HIS A 59 3.57 -2.22 -35.34
CA HIS A 59 2.50 -2.55 -34.40
C HIS A 59 1.80 -1.27 -33.87
N PRO A 60 0.49 -1.12 -33.99
CA PRO A 60 -0.24 0.03 -33.49
C PRO A 60 -0.08 0.23 -31.97
N SER A 61 0.19 -0.84 -31.23
CA SER A 61 0.46 -0.82 -29.80
C SER A 61 1.83 -0.22 -29.43
N PHE A 62 2.81 -0.23 -30.36
CA PHE A 62 4.15 0.31 -30.10
C PHE A 62 4.14 1.83 -30.29
N CYS A 63 3.94 2.58 -29.19
CA CYS A 63 3.85 4.04 -29.23
C CYS A 63 5.06 4.75 -28.60
N PHE A 64 5.73 4.13 -27.65
CA PHE A 64 6.76 4.72 -26.82
C PHE A 64 8.01 3.84 -26.78
N PHE A 65 9.18 4.45 -26.65
CA PHE A 65 10.45 3.73 -26.50
C PHE A 65 11.37 4.44 -25.53
N ALA A 66 12.11 3.68 -24.70
CA ALA A 66 13.23 4.17 -23.90
C ALA A 66 14.44 3.25 -24.06
N PHE A 67 15.67 3.78 -23.90
CA PHE A 67 16.90 3.00 -24.08
C PHE A 67 17.17 1.97 -22.99
N GLY A 68 16.42 2.00 -21.90
CA GLY A 68 16.55 1.07 -20.77
C GLY A 68 16.24 1.74 -19.45
N ASN A 69 16.72 1.14 -18.34
CA ASN A 69 16.45 1.58 -16.98
C ASN A 69 17.75 1.92 -16.21
N GLU A 70 17.69 2.94 -15.35
CA GLU A 70 18.72 3.32 -14.36
C GLU A 70 20.16 3.28 -14.89
N PRO A 71 20.50 4.15 -15.84
CA PRO A 71 21.81 4.15 -16.52
C PRO A 71 22.95 4.61 -15.60
N ALA A 72 24.18 4.25 -15.98
CA ALA A 72 25.41 4.72 -15.37
C ALA A 72 26.36 5.33 -16.41
N GLY A 73 27.39 6.04 -15.96
CA GLY A 73 28.37 6.71 -16.85
C GLY A 73 27.90 8.10 -17.30
N ASP A 74 28.38 8.52 -18.47
CA ASP A 74 28.01 9.80 -19.11
C ASP A 74 26.77 9.61 -20.03
N TRP A 75 25.75 8.97 -19.47
CA TRP A 75 24.56 8.54 -20.20
C TRP A 75 23.73 9.72 -20.73
N VAL A 76 23.75 10.88 -20.05
CA VAL A 76 23.03 12.08 -20.53
C VAL A 76 23.62 12.56 -21.86
N ARG A 77 24.94 12.62 -21.95
CA ARG A 77 25.63 12.95 -23.20
C ARG A 77 25.34 11.92 -24.28
N TRP A 78 25.45 10.65 -23.95
CA TRP A 78 25.13 9.54 -24.84
C TRP A 78 23.69 9.65 -25.39
N CYS A 79 22.69 9.83 -24.54
CA CYS A 79 21.29 10.02 -24.98
C CYS A 79 21.13 11.27 -25.86
N ASN A 80 21.76 12.39 -25.51
CA ASN A 80 21.68 13.62 -26.32
C ASN A 80 22.30 13.45 -27.72
N GLU A 81 23.23 12.53 -27.89
CA GLU A 81 23.84 12.18 -29.16
C GLU A 81 22.96 11.24 -29.98
N TYR A 82 22.43 10.18 -29.36
CA TYR A 82 21.72 9.12 -30.06
C TYR A 82 20.21 9.33 -30.18
N MET A 83 19.56 10.09 -29.30
CA MET A 83 18.13 10.37 -29.42
C MET A 83 17.71 10.96 -30.76
N PRO A 84 18.42 11.96 -31.34
CA PRO A 84 18.08 12.49 -32.65
C PRO A 84 18.23 11.48 -33.80
N ILE A 85 19.00 10.41 -33.59
CA ILE A 85 19.11 9.31 -34.59
C ILE A 85 17.84 8.52 -34.59
N MET A 86 17.31 8.13 -33.43
CA MET A 86 16.05 7.41 -33.30
C MET A 86 14.89 8.22 -33.88
N GLU A 87 14.78 9.50 -33.56
CA GLU A 87 13.73 10.40 -34.05
C GLU A 87 13.74 10.54 -35.59
N ARG A 88 14.92 10.61 -36.20
CA ARG A 88 15.04 10.66 -37.66
C ARG A 88 14.79 9.31 -38.33
N HIS A 89 15.16 8.21 -37.65
CA HIS A 89 14.99 6.87 -38.18
C HIS A 89 13.50 6.49 -38.27
N ASP A 90 12.74 6.76 -37.19
CA ASP A 90 11.31 6.55 -37.20
C ASP A 90 10.59 7.60 -36.34
N SER A 91 9.89 8.51 -37.00
CA SER A 91 9.17 9.62 -36.33
C SER A 91 7.74 9.25 -35.88
N ARG A 92 7.31 8.02 -36.05
CA ARG A 92 5.96 7.57 -35.63
C ARG A 92 5.85 7.35 -34.14
N HIS A 93 6.97 7.11 -33.45
CA HIS A 93 7.05 6.82 -32.01
C HIS A 93 7.52 8.02 -31.22
N LEU A 94 7.26 7.99 -29.92
CA LEU A 94 7.81 8.94 -28.95
C LEU A 94 8.97 8.28 -28.21
N TYR A 95 10.07 9.03 -28.06
CA TYR A 95 11.30 8.54 -27.49
C TYR A 95 11.63 9.22 -26.16
N ALA A 96 11.95 8.40 -25.14
CA ALA A 96 12.57 8.85 -23.89
C ALA A 96 14.03 8.35 -23.80
N GLY A 97 14.86 9.02 -23.05
CA GLY A 97 16.22 8.55 -22.77
C GLY A 97 16.19 7.23 -22.00
N PHE A 98 16.26 7.32 -20.71
CA PHE A 98 16.11 6.16 -19.82
C PHE A 98 14.95 6.37 -18.87
N SER A 99 14.31 5.27 -18.47
CA SER A 99 13.47 5.24 -17.27
C SER A 99 14.36 5.34 -16.05
N VAL A 100 14.13 6.31 -15.16
CA VAL A 100 15.12 6.61 -14.12
C VAL A 100 14.50 6.76 -12.72
N GLY A 101 15.28 6.38 -11.72
CA GLY A 101 14.99 6.66 -10.31
C GLY A 101 14.98 8.15 -9.98
N GLY A 102 14.46 8.52 -8.80
CA GLY A 102 14.34 9.92 -8.38
C GLY A 102 15.67 10.67 -8.32
N GLY A 103 16.76 9.99 -7.97
CA GLY A 103 18.10 10.56 -7.83
C GLY A 103 18.94 10.66 -9.10
N TRP A 104 18.42 10.19 -10.25
CA TRP A 104 19.14 10.29 -11.53
C TRP A 104 19.05 11.70 -12.12
N ALA A 105 20.05 12.06 -12.91
CA ALA A 105 20.09 13.31 -13.64
C ALA A 105 18.93 13.42 -14.64
N TRP A 106 18.76 14.61 -15.21
CA TRP A 106 17.81 14.89 -16.27
C TRP A 106 18.48 14.77 -17.65
N GLN A 107 17.74 14.22 -18.61
CA GLN A 107 18.16 14.17 -20.01
C GLN A 107 17.30 15.16 -20.83
N PRO A 108 17.84 16.31 -21.25
CA PRO A 108 17.04 17.43 -21.76
C PRO A 108 16.48 17.23 -23.18
N LYS A 109 17.04 16.32 -23.99
CA LYS A 109 16.57 16.05 -25.36
C LYS A 109 15.56 14.92 -25.46
N THR A 110 14.87 14.61 -24.37
CA THR A 110 13.80 13.60 -24.37
C THR A 110 12.45 14.21 -24.78
N GLN A 111 11.62 13.46 -25.47
CA GLN A 111 10.29 13.93 -25.89
C GLN A 111 9.27 13.81 -24.76
N PHE A 112 9.46 12.86 -23.83
CA PHE A 112 8.70 12.71 -22.60
C PHE A 112 9.62 12.19 -21.49
N ALA A 113 9.25 12.47 -20.24
CA ALA A 113 10.02 12.05 -19.07
C ALA A 113 9.43 10.78 -18.46
N VAL A 114 10.27 9.79 -18.21
CA VAL A 114 9.93 8.61 -17.40
C VAL A 114 10.79 8.63 -16.16
N LYS A 115 10.24 9.07 -15.02
CA LYS A 115 11.03 9.34 -13.82
C LYS A 115 10.28 9.00 -12.54
N ALA A 116 10.94 8.26 -11.63
CA ALA A 116 10.46 8.11 -10.26
C ALA A 116 10.69 9.41 -9.44
N GLY A 117 10.05 9.51 -8.29
CA GLY A 117 10.12 10.66 -7.39
C GLY A 117 8.76 11.31 -7.16
N ALA A 118 7.91 11.41 -8.18
CA ALA A 118 6.51 11.79 -8.04
C ALA A 118 5.65 10.52 -7.89
N ARG A 119 5.81 9.81 -6.79
CA ARG A 119 5.12 8.56 -6.46
C ARG A 119 5.00 8.36 -4.94
N GLY A 120 4.19 7.41 -4.53
CA GLY A 120 4.07 6.94 -3.15
C GLY A 120 3.07 7.73 -2.30
N LEU A 121 2.95 7.28 -1.07
CA LEU A 121 2.07 7.83 -0.02
C LEU A 121 2.89 8.23 1.22
N ASP A 122 4.07 8.78 1.03
CA ASP A 122 5.04 9.03 2.11
C ASP A 122 4.50 9.92 3.24
N THR A 123 3.58 10.84 2.94
CA THR A 123 2.92 11.68 3.96
C THR A 123 2.17 10.84 4.98
N TRP A 124 1.64 9.68 4.59
CA TRP A 124 0.90 8.77 5.48
C TRP A 124 1.78 8.05 6.51
N ARG A 125 3.11 8.17 6.42
CA ARG A 125 4.03 7.66 7.45
C ARG A 125 3.95 8.48 8.74
N SER A 126 3.69 9.77 8.63
CA SER A 126 3.70 10.71 9.76
C SER A 126 2.40 11.47 9.98
N SER A 127 1.55 11.56 8.96
CA SER A 127 0.29 12.31 9.00
C SER A 127 -0.90 11.42 8.64
N PRO A 128 -2.10 11.68 9.18
CA PRO A 128 -3.30 10.93 8.83
C PRO A 128 -3.55 10.91 7.31
N PRO A 129 -4.13 9.81 6.79
CA PRO A 129 -4.49 9.71 5.39
C PRO A 129 -5.43 10.83 4.95
N GLU A 130 -5.14 11.37 3.78
CA GLU A 130 -5.93 12.37 3.09
C GLU A 130 -5.90 12.12 1.57
N ALA A 131 -6.77 12.76 0.83
CA ALA A 131 -6.83 12.67 -0.62
C ALA A 131 -6.82 14.06 -1.27
N VAL A 132 -6.15 15.05 -0.66
CA VAL A 132 -6.07 16.43 -1.18
C VAL A 132 -4.80 16.66 -1.98
N THR A 133 -3.67 16.12 -1.50
CA THR A 133 -2.36 16.34 -2.11
C THR A 133 -2.24 15.69 -3.47
N ASP A 134 -1.39 16.28 -4.30
CA ASP A 134 -0.98 15.77 -5.60
C ASP A 134 0.56 15.72 -5.70
N PHE A 135 1.09 15.51 -6.90
CA PHE A 135 2.54 15.44 -7.14
C PHE A 135 3.10 16.69 -7.84
N SER A 136 2.37 17.79 -7.91
CA SER A 136 2.81 19.01 -8.63
C SER A 136 4.18 19.52 -8.17
N ASP A 137 4.45 19.46 -6.87
CA ASP A 137 5.74 19.89 -6.29
C ASP A 137 6.89 18.90 -6.55
N LYS A 138 6.57 17.67 -6.98
CA LYS A 138 7.55 16.61 -7.21
C LYS A 138 7.89 16.40 -8.69
N ILE A 139 7.17 17.03 -9.60
CA ILE A 139 7.50 17.06 -11.03
C ILE A 139 8.63 18.07 -11.26
N THR A 140 9.80 17.74 -10.74
CA THR A 140 10.99 18.58 -10.80
C THR A 140 12.18 17.81 -11.31
N VAL A 141 13.11 18.51 -11.92
CA VAL A 141 14.37 17.97 -12.43
C VAL A 141 15.50 18.39 -11.53
N TYR A 142 16.34 17.46 -11.15
CA TYR A 142 17.63 17.75 -10.54
C TYR A 142 18.71 17.88 -11.60
N ASN A 143 19.22 19.09 -11.81
CA ASN A 143 20.34 19.37 -12.71
C ASN A 143 21.69 19.39 -11.97
N GLY A 144 21.90 18.50 -11.02
CA GLY A 144 23.09 18.42 -10.19
C GLY A 144 22.77 18.54 -8.71
N LYS A 145 23.79 18.30 -7.85
CA LYS A 145 23.61 18.14 -6.41
C LYS A 145 23.09 19.39 -5.68
N ASP A 146 23.24 20.57 -6.26
CA ASP A 146 23.01 21.86 -5.58
C ASP A 146 22.09 22.82 -6.36
N MET A 147 21.41 22.35 -7.41
CA MET A 147 20.50 23.20 -8.19
C MET A 147 19.05 23.01 -7.71
N PRO A 148 18.29 24.10 -7.48
CA PRO A 148 16.86 23.99 -7.27
C PRO A 148 16.22 23.29 -8.45
N GLY A 149 15.27 22.37 -8.16
CA GLY A 149 14.61 21.58 -9.18
C GLY A 149 13.90 22.48 -10.22
N THR A 150 14.18 22.27 -11.48
CA THR A 150 13.47 22.91 -12.58
C THR A 150 12.22 22.11 -12.90
N ARG A 151 11.07 22.76 -12.99
CA ARG A 151 9.81 22.07 -13.34
C ARG A 151 9.94 21.46 -14.75
N ILE A 152 9.54 20.20 -14.88
CA ILE A 152 9.46 19.52 -16.17
C ILE A 152 8.25 20.08 -16.92
N THR A 153 8.45 20.55 -18.15
CA THR A 153 7.43 21.14 -19.02
C THR A 153 6.96 20.22 -20.14
N ILE A 154 7.63 19.08 -20.33
CA ILE A 154 7.26 18.01 -21.26
C ILE A 154 6.37 17.00 -20.57
N PRO A 155 5.67 16.12 -21.32
CA PRO A 155 4.87 15.04 -20.73
C PRO A 155 5.68 14.24 -19.71
N PHE A 156 5.09 14.00 -18.54
CA PHE A 156 5.73 13.31 -17.43
C PHE A 156 4.99 12.03 -17.09
N VAL A 157 5.71 10.91 -17.13
CA VAL A 157 5.22 9.58 -16.72
C VAL A 157 5.95 9.17 -15.44
N SER A 158 5.22 8.86 -14.38
CA SER A 158 5.82 8.34 -13.16
C SER A 158 6.34 6.93 -13.38
N HIS A 159 7.57 6.70 -13.00
CA HIS A 159 8.25 5.42 -13.12
C HIS A 159 8.17 4.64 -11.81
N GLU A 160 7.98 3.32 -11.91
CA GLU A 160 7.96 2.38 -10.79
C GLU A 160 6.96 2.78 -9.69
N THR A 161 5.75 3.15 -10.09
CA THR A 161 4.66 3.48 -9.15
C THR A 161 4.22 2.24 -8.39
N GLY A 162 3.86 2.43 -7.12
CA GLY A 162 3.37 1.37 -6.25
C GLY A 162 4.49 0.71 -5.45
N GLN A 163 4.79 -0.54 -5.74
CA GLN A 163 5.74 -1.37 -4.98
C GLN A 163 5.25 -1.72 -3.56
N TRP A 164 3.91 -1.75 -3.38
CA TRP A 164 3.26 -2.16 -2.13
C TRP A 164 3.18 -3.67 -2.05
N CYS A 165 3.77 -4.25 -1.00
CA CYS A 165 3.86 -5.70 -0.88
C CYS A 165 2.62 -6.33 -0.28
N VAL A 166 2.39 -7.60 -0.67
CA VAL A 166 1.44 -8.51 -0.04
C VAL A 166 2.16 -9.71 0.57
N PHE A 167 1.46 -10.46 1.41
CA PHE A 167 1.94 -11.74 1.91
C PHE A 167 1.98 -12.79 0.77
N PRO A 168 2.92 -13.76 0.75
CA PRO A 168 3.07 -14.73 -0.32
C PRO A 168 1.80 -15.55 -0.61
N ASN A 169 1.52 -15.78 -1.90
CA ASN A 169 0.52 -16.73 -2.36
C ASN A 169 1.14 -18.14 -2.53
N PHE A 170 1.05 -18.98 -1.52
CA PHE A 170 1.62 -20.33 -1.60
C PHE A 170 0.90 -21.26 -2.58
N LYS A 171 -0.29 -20.89 -3.10
CA LYS A 171 -0.96 -21.62 -4.18
C LYS A 171 -0.22 -21.50 -5.52
N GLU A 172 0.75 -20.61 -5.60
CA GLU A 172 1.64 -20.48 -6.76
C GLU A 172 2.66 -21.63 -6.86
N ILE A 173 3.09 -22.20 -5.72
CA ILE A 173 4.14 -23.25 -5.65
C ILE A 173 3.93 -24.40 -6.66
N PRO A 174 2.73 -25.03 -6.75
CA PRO A 174 2.53 -26.15 -7.67
C PRO A 174 2.54 -25.76 -9.15
N LYS A 175 2.49 -24.48 -9.50
CA LYS A 175 2.56 -24.02 -10.89
C LYS A 175 3.96 -24.12 -11.50
N TYR A 176 4.99 -24.20 -10.65
CA TYR A 176 6.38 -24.35 -11.10
C TYR A 176 6.68 -25.78 -11.52
N SER A 177 6.32 -26.13 -12.74
CA SER A 177 6.50 -27.48 -13.33
C SER A 177 7.79 -27.64 -14.11
N GLY A 178 8.53 -26.55 -14.39
CA GLY A 178 9.75 -26.54 -15.19
C GLY A 178 11.04 -26.71 -14.38
N VAL A 179 12.13 -26.17 -14.92
CA VAL A 179 13.47 -26.21 -14.31
C VAL A 179 13.60 -25.25 -13.12
N ASN A 180 12.88 -24.13 -13.16
CA ASN A 180 12.86 -23.19 -12.05
C ASN A 180 11.99 -23.75 -10.91
N LYS A 181 12.49 -23.66 -9.69
CA LYS A 181 11.80 -24.10 -8.47
C LYS A 181 11.50 -22.89 -7.58
N PRO A 182 10.35 -22.86 -6.91
CA PRO A 182 9.95 -21.74 -6.05
C PRO A 182 10.55 -21.87 -4.64
N TYR A 183 11.87 -22.08 -4.51
CA TYR A 183 12.53 -22.30 -3.23
C TYR A 183 12.29 -21.15 -2.23
N ASN A 184 12.18 -19.92 -2.70
CA ASN A 184 11.82 -18.78 -1.89
C ASN A 184 10.42 -18.93 -1.25
N LEU A 185 9.40 -19.29 -2.04
CA LEU A 185 8.04 -19.49 -1.54
C LEU A 185 7.95 -20.71 -0.59
N GLU A 186 8.72 -21.77 -0.88
CA GLU A 186 8.80 -22.94 0.00
C GLU A 186 9.42 -22.56 1.36
N ILE A 187 10.51 -21.78 1.36
CA ILE A 187 11.14 -21.27 2.61
C ILE A 187 10.14 -20.41 3.39
N PHE A 188 9.42 -19.50 2.74
CA PHE A 188 8.45 -18.63 3.41
C PHE A 188 7.27 -19.43 4.00
N ARG A 189 6.77 -20.43 3.27
CA ARG A 189 5.74 -21.35 3.77
C ARG A 189 6.21 -22.12 4.99
N ASP A 190 7.43 -22.64 4.94
CA ASP A 190 8.01 -23.45 6.00
C ASP A 190 8.27 -22.61 7.25
N LEU A 191 8.72 -21.36 7.12
CA LEU A 191 8.83 -20.39 8.22
C LEU A 191 7.48 -20.11 8.86
N LEU A 192 6.43 -19.87 8.06
CA LEU A 192 5.08 -19.65 8.56
C LEU A 192 4.57 -20.89 9.33
N SER A 193 4.85 -22.09 8.80
CA SER A 193 4.50 -23.36 9.43
C SER A 193 5.24 -23.57 10.76
N HIS A 194 6.54 -23.29 10.78
CA HIS A 194 7.36 -23.38 12.00
C HIS A 194 6.81 -22.48 13.12
N ASN A 195 6.29 -21.32 12.79
CA ASN A 195 5.67 -20.40 13.72
C ASN A 195 4.20 -20.71 14.05
N GLY A 196 3.69 -21.88 13.62
CA GLY A 196 2.32 -22.34 13.94
C GLY A 196 1.21 -21.54 13.27
N MET A 197 1.45 -20.98 12.10
CA MET A 197 0.50 -20.10 11.41
C MET A 197 0.11 -20.56 10.00
N SER A 198 0.37 -21.80 9.62
CA SER A 198 0.04 -22.32 8.27
C SER A 198 -1.42 -22.07 7.87
N CYS A 199 -2.37 -22.17 8.82
CA CYS A 199 -3.79 -21.92 8.57
C CYS A 199 -4.14 -20.44 8.29
N ARG A 200 -3.19 -19.51 8.47
CA ARG A 200 -3.37 -18.08 8.25
C ARG A 200 -2.90 -17.59 6.88
N ALA A 201 -2.26 -18.44 6.09
CA ALA A 201 -1.64 -18.03 4.83
C ALA A 201 -2.61 -17.29 3.89
N ASP A 202 -3.78 -17.87 3.63
CA ASP A 202 -4.80 -17.26 2.76
C ASP A 202 -5.40 -15.98 3.38
N ASP A 203 -5.59 -15.96 4.69
CA ASP A 203 -6.08 -14.78 5.41
C ASP A 203 -5.06 -13.64 5.37
N PHE A 204 -3.76 -13.93 5.52
CA PHE A 204 -2.69 -12.94 5.40
C PHE A 204 -2.59 -12.38 3.99
N LEU A 205 -2.65 -13.25 2.97
CA LEU A 205 -2.69 -12.82 1.58
C LEU A 205 -3.88 -11.89 1.34
N TYR A 206 -5.08 -12.29 1.75
CA TYR A 206 -6.28 -11.47 1.57
C TYR A 206 -6.18 -10.11 2.28
N ALA A 207 -5.83 -10.10 3.56
CA ALA A 207 -5.79 -8.87 4.35
C ALA A 207 -4.69 -7.90 3.90
N SER A 208 -3.48 -8.41 3.57
CA SER A 208 -2.40 -7.60 3.01
C SER A 208 -2.73 -7.13 1.59
N GLY A 209 -3.42 -7.95 0.79
CA GLY A 209 -3.87 -7.61 -0.55
C GLY A 209 -4.90 -6.48 -0.56
N LYS A 210 -5.83 -6.46 0.40
CA LYS A 210 -6.77 -5.34 0.57
C LYS A 210 -6.05 -4.03 0.93
N LEU A 211 -5.02 -4.09 1.77
CA LEU A 211 -4.19 -2.91 2.06
C LEU A 211 -3.39 -2.47 0.83
N GLN A 212 -2.80 -3.40 0.07
CA GLN A 212 -2.11 -3.11 -1.20
C GLN A 212 -3.05 -2.39 -2.17
N THR A 213 -4.26 -2.93 -2.38
CA THR A 213 -5.29 -2.34 -3.26
C THR A 213 -5.63 -0.91 -2.83
N LEU A 214 -5.80 -0.69 -1.52
CA LEU A 214 -6.05 0.63 -0.96
C LEU A 214 -4.88 1.60 -1.25
N CYS A 215 -3.64 1.16 -1.07
CA CYS A 215 -2.46 1.97 -1.38
C CYS A 215 -2.37 2.30 -2.88
N TYR A 216 -2.59 1.32 -3.78
CA TYR A 216 -2.66 1.56 -5.21
C TYR A 216 -3.75 2.57 -5.59
N LYS A 217 -4.95 2.42 -5.02
CA LYS A 217 -6.05 3.35 -5.26
C LYS A 217 -5.64 4.80 -4.97
N TYR A 218 -5.17 5.06 -3.77
CA TYR A 218 -4.86 6.44 -3.36
C TYR A 218 -3.62 7.01 -4.06
N GLU A 219 -2.65 6.18 -4.40
CA GLU A 219 -1.49 6.61 -5.17
C GLU A 219 -1.86 6.91 -6.63
N ILE A 220 -2.62 6.05 -7.30
CA ILE A 220 -3.09 6.26 -8.68
C ILE A 220 -4.00 7.49 -8.75
N GLU A 221 -4.95 7.63 -7.83
CA GLU A 221 -5.79 8.83 -7.77
C GLU A 221 -4.97 10.10 -7.53
N ARG A 222 -3.90 10.03 -6.75
CA ARG A 222 -2.97 11.15 -6.56
C ARG A 222 -2.27 11.53 -7.86
N HIS A 223 -1.87 10.55 -8.68
CA HIS A 223 -1.36 10.80 -10.03
C HIS A 223 -2.42 11.50 -10.89
N LEU A 224 -3.62 10.94 -10.96
CA LEU A 224 -4.71 11.47 -11.78
C LEU A 224 -5.17 12.86 -11.35
N ARG A 225 -5.01 13.24 -10.06
CA ARG A 225 -5.28 14.59 -9.56
C ARG A 225 -4.17 15.59 -9.84
N THR A 226 -3.01 15.14 -10.32
CA THR A 226 -1.86 16.01 -10.55
C THR A 226 -1.99 16.71 -11.90
N PRO A 227 -2.12 18.04 -11.98
CA PRO A 227 -2.10 18.77 -13.24
C PRO A 227 -0.79 18.55 -13.98
N SER A 228 -0.87 18.44 -15.31
CA SER A 228 0.29 18.21 -16.18
C SER A 228 0.96 16.83 -16.03
N TYR A 229 0.29 15.89 -15.38
CA TYR A 229 0.73 14.50 -15.30
C TYR A 229 0.24 13.74 -16.53
N SER A 230 1.11 12.97 -17.17
CA SER A 230 0.79 12.30 -18.44
C SER A 230 0.57 10.79 -18.28
N GLY A 231 0.92 10.22 -17.14
CA GLY A 231 0.71 8.81 -16.88
C GLY A 231 1.61 8.25 -15.79
N PHE A 232 1.48 6.96 -15.55
CA PHE A 232 2.28 6.21 -14.58
C PHE A 232 2.53 4.79 -15.08
N GLN A 233 3.59 4.19 -14.59
CA GLN A 233 3.96 2.80 -14.84
C GLN A 233 4.03 2.07 -13.50
N LEU A 234 3.22 1.03 -13.31
CA LEU A 234 3.28 0.20 -12.11
C LEU A 234 4.54 -0.68 -12.14
N LEU A 235 5.21 -0.82 -11.03
CA LEU A 235 6.22 -1.84 -10.81
C LEU A 235 5.73 -2.81 -9.72
N ALA A 236 5.14 -3.95 -10.12
CA ALA A 236 4.75 -4.36 -11.45
C ALA A 236 3.29 -4.80 -11.45
N LEU A 237 2.73 -5.20 -12.61
CA LEU A 237 1.41 -5.82 -12.69
C LEU A 237 1.41 -7.21 -12.03
N ASN A 238 2.49 -7.97 -12.21
CA ASN A 238 2.74 -9.28 -11.61
C ASN A 238 3.85 -9.21 -10.56
N ASP A 239 3.90 -10.21 -9.70
CA ASP A 239 4.99 -10.37 -8.74
C ASP A 239 6.34 -10.50 -9.44
N TYR A 240 7.38 -9.99 -8.81
CA TYR A 240 8.75 -10.11 -9.26
C TYR A 240 9.51 -11.10 -8.36
N SER A 241 9.89 -12.24 -8.92
CA SER A 241 10.59 -13.30 -8.19
C SER A 241 12.08 -13.01 -7.96
N GLY A 242 12.65 -12.04 -8.70
CA GLY A 242 14.02 -11.56 -8.52
C GLY A 242 14.20 -10.65 -7.31
N GLN A 243 15.44 -10.23 -7.06
CA GLN A 243 15.81 -9.31 -5.97
C GLN A 243 15.21 -9.70 -4.59
N GLY A 244 15.18 -11.01 -4.27
CA GLY A 244 14.68 -11.52 -3.00
C GLY A 244 13.15 -11.59 -2.89
N SER A 245 12.44 -11.72 -3.99
CA SER A 245 10.98 -11.87 -4.07
C SER A 245 10.21 -10.61 -3.65
N ALA A 246 10.03 -9.70 -4.59
CA ALA A 246 9.16 -8.54 -4.44
C ALA A 246 7.73 -8.91 -4.82
N LEU A 247 6.86 -9.07 -3.83
CA LEU A 247 5.47 -9.52 -3.99
C LEU A 247 4.54 -8.30 -4.13
N VAL A 248 4.77 -7.49 -5.15
CA VAL A 248 4.11 -6.19 -5.38
C VAL A 248 3.00 -6.26 -6.42
N GLY A 249 2.91 -7.36 -7.17
CA GLY A 249 1.93 -7.54 -8.23
C GLY A 249 0.50 -7.72 -7.73
N LEU A 250 -0.46 -7.33 -8.57
CA LEU A 250 -1.87 -7.70 -8.42
C LEU A 250 -2.10 -9.16 -8.82
N THR A 251 -1.25 -9.66 -9.71
CA THR A 251 -1.19 -11.05 -10.14
C THR A 251 0.08 -11.72 -9.64
N ASP A 252 0.09 -13.03 -9.64
CA ASP A 252 1.30 -13.82 -9.38
C ASP A 252 2.27 -13.78 -10.59
N VAL A 253 3.42 -14.46 -10.52
CA VAL A 253 4.40 -14.47 -11.63
C VAL A 253 3.88 -15.13 -12.92
N PHE A 254 2.80 -15.88 -12.83
CA PHE A 254 2.12 -16.52 -13.98
C PHE A 254 0.96 -15.68 -14.54
N TYR A 255 0.77 -14.45 -14.03
CA TYR A 255 -0.33 -13.53 -14.34
C TYR A 255 -1.71 -14.02 -13.87
N ASP A 256 -1.76 -14.99 -12.97
CA ASP A 256 -3.01 -15.42 -12.34
C ASP A 256 -3.42 -14.50 -11.18
N ASP A 257 -4.73 -14.33 -11.02
CA ASP A 257 -5.32 -13.53 -9.95
C ASP A 257 -4.99 -14.09 -8.56
N LYS A 258 -4.62 -13.23 -7.62
CA LYS A 258 -4.38 -13.58 -6.22
C LYS A 258 -5.64 -13.59 -5.35
N GLY A 259 -6.80 -13.20 -5.89
CA GLY A 259 -8.13 -13.36 -5.27
C GLY A 259 -8.54 -12.31 -4.23
N TYR A 260 -7.83 -11.19 -4.09
CA TYR A 260 -8.20 -10.14 -3.13
C TYR A 260 -8.74 -8.85 -3.76
N VAL A 261 -8.62 -8.67 -5.07
CA VAL A 261 -9.17 -7.53 -5.81
C VAL A 261 -9.75 -8.00 -7.13
N THR A 262 -10.89 -7.46 -7.52
CA THR A 262 -11.49 -7.73 -8.82
C THR A 262 -11.08 -6.68 -9.86
N SER A 263 -11.14 -7.02 -11.14
CA SER A 263 -10.89 -6.07 -12.22
C SER A 263 -11.87 -4.89 -12.18
N SER A 264 -13.11 -5.11 -11.75
CA SER A 264 -14.10 -4.04 -11.60
C SER A 264 -13.75 -3.08 -10.46
N GLU A 265 -13.27 -3.58 -9.31
CA GLU A 265 -12.78 -2.73 -8.22
C GLU A 265 -11.56 -1.90 -8.65
N PHE A 266 -10.61 -2.51 -9.36
CA PHE A 266 -9.40 -1.81 -9.79
C PHE A 266 -9.71 -0.74 -10.86
N ARG A 267 -10.66 -1.00 -11.75
CA ARG A 267 -11.11 -0.05 -12.78
C ARG A 267 -11.80 1.18 -12.22
N GLU A 268 -12.29 1.17 -10.98
CA GLU A 268 -12.87 2.37 -10.35
C GLU A 268 -11.86 3.54 -10.30
N PHE A 269 -10.56 3.25 -10.15
CA PHE A 269 -9.50 4.26 -10.03
C PHE A 269 -8.38 4.13 -11.08
N CYS A 270 -8.47 3.14 -11.98
CA CYS A 270 -7.49 2.90 -13.04
C CYS A 270 -8.21 2.56 -14.34
N SER A 271 -8.73 3.57 -15.02
CA SER A 271 -9.41 3.49 -16.32
C SER A 271 -9.29 4.82 -17.07
N ASP A 272 -9.85 4.88 -18.26
CA ASP A 272 -9.86 6.06 -19.14
C ASP A 272 -10.74 7.21 -18.62
N ILE A 273 -11.77 6.90 -17.84
CA ILE A 273 -12.61 7.90 -17.17
C ILE A 273 -12.69 7.57 -15.68
N VAL A 274 -12.15 8.43 -14.83
CA VAL A 274 -12.08 8.21 -13.40
C VAL A 274 -12.65 9.39 -12.63
N PRO A 275 -13.79 9.23 -11.91
CA PRO A 275 -14.22 10.18 -10.90
C PRO A 275 -13.19 10.25 -9.77
N LEU A 276 -12.86 11.47 -9.33
CA LEU A 276 -11.88 11.73 -8.28
C LEU A 276 -12.49 12.63 -7.20
N ALA A 277 -11.93 12.55 -6.01
CA ALA A 277 -12.33 13.42 -4.91
C ALA A 277 -11.12 13.95 -4.13
N ARG A 278 -11.17 15.22 -3.70
CA ARG A 278 -10.28 15.76 -2.67
C ARG A 278 -10.99 15.68 -1.33
N ILE A 279 -10.49 14.83 -0.44
CA ILE A 279 -11.06 14.58 0.89
C ILE A 279 -9.96 14.83 1.93
N LYS A 280 -10.21 15.76 2.85
CA LYS A 280 -9.19 16.22 3.83
C LYS A 280 -8.90 15.19 4.92
N LYS A 281 -9.87 14.35 5.28
CA LYS A 281 -9.76 13.29 6.29
C LYS A 281 -10.82 12.21 6.08
N PHE A 282 -10.62 11.05 6.66
CA PHE A 282 -11.53 9.91 6.51
C PHE A 282 -12.22 9.49 7.81
N THR A 283 -11.98 10.21 8.90
CA THR A 283 -12.66 9.97 10.19
C THR A 283 -13.25 11.27 10.72
N TYR A 284 -14.50 11.22 11.14
CA TYR A 284 -15.32 12.36 11.53
C TYR A 284 -16.04 12.09 12.84
N THR A 285 -16.52 13.15 13.46
CA THR A 285 -17.52 13.08 14.53
C THR A 285 -18.86 13.60 14.04
N THR A 286 -19.94 13.22 14.75
CA THR A 286 -21.32 13.53 14.36
C THR A 286 -21.65 15.03 14.35
N ASP A 287 -20.84 15.90 14.94
CA ASP A 287 -20.99 17.36 14.91
C ASP A 287 -20.23 18.04 13.75
N GLU A 288 -19.68 17.27 12.83
CA GLU A 288 -18.95 17.78 11.67
C GLU A 288 -19.77 17.65 10.38
N CYS A 289 -19.22 18.19 9.30
CA CYS A 289 -19.70 17.97 7.94
C CYS A 289 -18.67 17.18 7.14
N PHE A 290 -19.13 16.19 6.39
CA PHE A 290 -18.31 15.56 5.36
C PHE A 290 -18.26 16.46 4.14
N THR A 291 -17.07 16.84 3.69
CA THR A 291 -16.85 17.67 2.51
C THR A 291 -15.92 17.00 1.53
N ALA A 292 -16.22 17.13 0.25
CA ALA A 292 -15.34 16.65 -0.82
C ALA A 292 -15.43 17.58 -2.03
N ASP A 293 -14.27 17.91 -2.63
CA ASP A 293 -14.21 18.54 -3.94
C ASP A 293 -14.12 17.45 -5.00
N LEU A 294 -15.09 17.36 -5.88
CA LEU A 294 -15.15 16.38 -6.95
C LEU A 294 -14.38 16.86 -8.16
N LEU A 295 -13.63 15.92 -8.76
CA LEU A 295 -12.93 16.12 -10.02
C LEU A 295 -13.22 14.93 -10.92
N LEU A 296 -12.87 15.08 -12.20
CA LEU A 296 -13.01 14.02 -13.19
C LEU A 296 -11.75 13.96 -14.05
N SER A 297 -11.08 12.83 -14.07
CA SER A 297 -10.03 12.53 -15.04
C SER A 297 -10.69 11.92 -16.27
N TRP A 298 -10.64 12.65 -17.40
CA TRP A 298 -11.35 12.27 -18.60
C TRP A 298 -10.39 12.07 -19.78
N TYR A 299 -10.21 10.82 -20.18
CA TYR A 299 -9.44 10.40 -21.35
C TYR A 299 -10.19 9.34 -22.17
N GLY A 300 -11.53 9.35 -22.11
CA GLY A 300 -12.38 8.44 -22.88
C GLY A 300 -12.25 8.63 -24.38
N GLN A 301 -12.96 7.82 -25.16
CA GLN A 301 -12.90 7.83 -26.64
C GLN A 301 -13.29 9.18 -27.28
N LYS A 302 -14.08 9.97 -26.58
CA LYS A 302 -14.50 11.32 -27.00
C LYS A 302 -14.11 12.33 -25.93
N PRO A 303 -13.83 13.60 -26.33
CA PRO A 303 -13.65 14.65 -25.34
C PRO A 303 -14.92 14.77 -24.46
N TYR A 304 -14.74 15.21 -23.22
CA TYR A 304 -15.86 15.54 -22.34
C TYR A 304 -16.78 16.53 -23.03
N GLY A 305 -18.09 16.28 -23.01
CA GLY A 305 -19.11 17.03 -23.72
C GLY A 305 -20.29 17.52 -22.88
N GLY A 306 -20.08 17.70 -21.55
CA GLY A 306 -21.15 18.16 -20.65
C GLY A 306 -21.90 17.04 -19.95
N GLU A 307 -21.29 15.86 -19.79
CA GLU A 307 -21.86 14.74 -19.06
C GLU A 307 -22.08 15.12 -17.60
N ARG A 308 -23.23 14.72 -17.05
CA ARG A 308 -23.56 14.95 -15.65
C ARG A 308 -22.78 14.02 -14.74
N VAL A 309 -22.26 14.54 -13.62
CA VAL A 309 -21.65 13.75 -12.54
C VAL A 309 -22.66 13.60 -11.41
N GLU A 310 -23.01 12.37 -11.07
CA GLU A 310 -23.91 12.05 -9.97
C GLU A 310 -23.13 11.56 -8.76
N TRP A 311 -23.57 11.99 -7.57
CA TRP A 311 -22.96 11.53 -6.33
C TRP A 311 -24.00 11.10 -5.30
N LYS A 312 -23.57 10.22 -4.41
CA LYS A 312 -24.38 9.70 -3.32
C LYS A 312 -23.51 9.50 -2.08
N VAL A 313 -23.96 9.97 -0.93
CA VAL A 313 -23.41 9.60 0.39
C VAL A 313 -24.40 8.71 1.09
N CYS A 314 -23.96 7.54 1.55
CA CYS A 314 -24.80 6.54 2.19
C CYS A 314 -24.05 5.78 3.30
N GLY A 315 -24.80 5.23 4.24
CA GLY A 315 -24.30 4.40 5.32
C GLY A 315 -25.34 4.16 6.42
N PRO A 316 -24.98 3.47 7.50
CA PRO A 316 -25.91 3.09 8.56
C PRO A 316 -26.61 4.30 9.20
N GLY A 317 -27.93 4.26 9.26
CA GLY A 317 -28.73 5.31 9.92
C GLY A 317 -28.76 6.67 9.21
N LEU A 318 -28.10 6.80 8.06
CA LEU A 318 -28.16 8.00 7.22
C LEU A 318 -29.13 7.76 6.07
N ASN A 319 -30.14 8.63 5.92
CA ASN A 319 -30.91 8.68 4.69
C ASN A 319 -29.97 9.07 3.55
N ASP A 320 -30.01 8.31 2.46
CA ASP A 320 -29.13 8.57 1.29
C ASP A 320 -29.20 10.04 0.85
N VAL A 321 -28.09 10.74 0.97
CA VAL A 321 -27.94 12.09 0.45
C VAL A 321 -27.40 12.01 -0.97
N ARG A 322 -28.08 12.61 -1.93
CA ARG A 322 -27.75 12.53 -3.36
C ARG A 322 -27.73 13.90 -4.00
N GLY A 323 -26.93 14.03 -5.04
CA GLY A 323 -26.89 15.24 -5.87
C GLY A 323 -26.30 14.97 -7.24
N SER A 324 -26.34 15.97 -8.07
CA SER A 324 -25.69 15.96 -9.37
C SER A 324 -25.03 17.32 -9.65
N MET A 325 -23.99 17.29 -10.44
CA MET A 325 -23.25 18.48 -10.87
C MET A 325 -23.05 18.39 -12.38
N GLU A 326 -23.16 19.52 -13.05
CA GLU A 326 -22.91 19.66 -14.48
C GLU A 326 -21.73 20.62 -14.67
N LEU A 327 -20.79 20.22 -15.51
CA LEU A 327 -19.71 21.12 -15.91
C LEU A 327 -20.16 21.92 -17.15
N ALA A 328 -19.61 23.13 -17.27
CA ALA A 328 -19.84 23.93 -18.47
C ALA A 328 -19.34 23.19 -19.73
N ASP A 329 -20.12 23.28 -20.80
CA ASP A 329 -19.84 22.67 -22.12
C ASP A 329 -18.49 23.15 -22.67
N THR A 330 -17.45 22.36 -22.44
CA THR A 330 -16.15 22.54 -23.10
C THR A 330 -15.63 21.18 -23.54
N LEU A 331 -15.59 20.97 -24.83
CA LEU A 331 -14.99 19.74 -25.41
C LEU A 331 -13.50 19.66 -25.05
N ARG A 332 -13.15 18.83 -24.06
CA ARG A 332 -11.75 18.68 -23.62
C ARG A 332 -11.45 17.32 -22.99
N TYR A 333 -10.19 16.95 -23.03
CA TYR A 333 -9.61 15.88 -22.25
C TYR A 333 -8.87 16.44 -21.04
N GLY A 334 -8.59 15.59 -20.07
CA GLY A 334 -7.74 15.90 -18.92
C GLY A 334 -8.46 15.94 -17.59
N LEU A 335 -7.87 16.65 -16.64
CA LEU A 335 -8.43 16.82 -15.30
C LEU A 335 -9.43 17.98 -15.29
N LEU A 336 -10.65 17.69 -14.83
CA LEU A 336 -11.78 18.62 -14.78
C LEU A 336 -12.21 18.84 -13.33
N ASP A 337 -12.42 20.09 -12.94
CA ASP A 337 -13.05 20.42 -11.66
C ASP A 337 -14.58 20.34 -11.80
N VAL A 338 -15.22 19.52 -10.95
CA VAL A 338 -16.66 19.25 -11.00
C VAL A 338 -17.42 20.17 -10.04
N GLY A 339 -16.98 20.27 -8.80
CA GLY A 339 -17.60 21.07 -7.76
C GLY A 339 -17.44 20.50 -6.37
N THR A 340 -17.97 21.18 -5.37
CA THR A 340 -17.85 20.80 -3.95
C THR A 340 -19.18 20.30 -3.42
N LEU A 341 -19.15 19.20 -2.67
CA LEU A 341 -20.29 18.73 -1.87
C LEU A 341 -20.01 18.89 -0.38
N SER A 342 -21.09 19.06 0.39
CA SER A 342 -21.05 19.10 1.85
C SER A 342 -22.28 18.39 2.42
N VAL A 343 -22.06 17.45 3.33
CA VAL A 343 -23.11 16.65 3.97
C VAL A 343 -22.96 16.77 5.48
N PRO A 344 -23.93 17.37 6.19
CA PRO A 344 -23.94 17.38 7.65
C PRO A 344 -24.06 15.96 8.21
N LEU A 345 -23.36 15.67 9.31
CA LEU A 345 -23.34 14.35 9.93
C LEU A 345 -24.13 14.27 11.25
N ASN A 346 -24.85 15.33 11.60
CA ASN A 346 -25.53 15.49 12.88
C ASN A 346 -26.73 14.52 13.09
N ASP A 347 -27.27 13.95 12.03
CA ASP A 347 -28.35 12.97 12.11
C ASP A 347 -27.84 11.53 12.42
N ILE A 348 -26.52 11.33 12.39
CA ILE A 348 -25.88 10.06 12.68
C ILE A 348 -25.78 9.87 14.18
N THR A 349 -26.31 8.78 14.69
CA THR A 349 -26.36 8.48 16.13
C THR A 349 -25.43 7.36 16.58
N GLN A 350 -24.90 6.57 15.64
CA GLN A 350 -24.06 5.41 15.91
C GLN A 350 -22.75 5.47 15.11
N ALA A 351 -21.72 4.87 15.67
CA ALA A 351 -20.46 4.68 14.93
C ALA A 351 -20.71 3.85 13.66
N GLY A 352 -20.21 4.31 12.53
CA GLY A 352 -20.48 3.66 11.25
C GLY A 352 -19.44 3.93 10.18
N LYS A 353 -19.41 3.03 9.18
CA LYS A 353 -18.71 3.22 7.92
C LYS A 353 -19.70 3.78 6.89
N TYR A 354 -19.31 4.86 6.23
CA TYR A 354 -20.06 5.56 5.21
C TYR A 354 -19.28 5.59 3.90
N SER A 355 -19.96 5.80 2.80
CA SER A 355 -19.34 5.85 1.48
C SER A 355 -19.85 7.04 0.68
N LEU A 356 -18.92 7.79 0.10
CA LEU A 356 -19.19 8.65 -1.04
C LEU A 356 -19.05 7.80 -2.30
N ILE A 357 -20.07 7.76 -3.13
CA ILE A 357 -20.09 7.08 -4.44
C ILE A 357 -20.30 8.15 -5.50
N VAL A 358 -19.47 8.14 -6.54
CA VAL A 358 -19.56 9.06 -7.69
C VAL A 358 -19.65 8.26 -8.97
N THR A 359 -20.58 8.64 -9.85
CA THR A 359 -20.82 7.98 -11.14
C THR A 359 -20.98 9.01 -12.26
N VAL A 360 -20.68 8.61 -13.49
CA VAL A 360 -20.94 9.38 -14.70
C VAL A 360 -21.92 8.60 -15.55
N PRO A 361 -23.23 8.97 -15.56
CA PRO A 361 -24.25 8.30 -16.34
C PRO A 361 -23.90 8.22 -17.83
N GLY A 362 -24.25 7.11 -18.46
CA GLY A 362 -23.89 6.87 -19.87
C GLY A 362 -22.47 6.34 -20.10
N THR A 363 -21.70 6.21 -19.03
CA THR A 363 -20.38 5.56 -19.03
C THR A 363 -20.32 4.43 -17.99
N ASN A 364 -19.19 3.71 -17.94
CA ASN A 364 -18.91 2.75 -16.87
C ASN A 364 -18.12 3.39 -15.71
N ALA A 365 -17.92 4.71 -15.73
CA ALA A 365 -17.13 5.41 -14.73
C ALA A 365 -17.87 5.50 -13.40
N ARG A 366 -17.28 4.88 -12.41
CA ARG A 366 -17.73 4.86 -11.01
C ARG A 366 -16.52 4.83 -10.11
N ASN A 367 -16.57 5.56 -9.00
CA ASN A 367 -15.57 5.45 -7.93
C ASN A 367 -16.23 5.64 -6.57
N HIS A 368 -15.57 5.20 -5.48
CA HIS A 368 -16.09 5.39 -4.14
C HIS A 368 -14.97 5.60 -3.12
N TRP A 369 -15.30 6.29 -2.02
CA TRP A 369 -14.41 6.53 -0.88
C TRP A 369 -15.15 6.24 0.40
N ASN A 370 -14.57 5.41 1.25
CA ASN A 370 -15.11 5.10 2.57
C ASN A 370 -14.57 6.09 3.61
N PHE A 371 -15.45 6.50 4.53
CA PHE A 371 -15.10 7.29 5.69
C PHE A 371 -15.87 6.80 6.91
N TRP A 372 -15.40 7.15 8.10
CA TRP A 372 -15.99 6.67 9.34
C TRP A 372 -16.50 7.86 10.15
N VAL A 373 -17.66 7.69 10.76
CA VAL A 373 -18.28 8.71 11.63
C VAL A 373 -18.49 8.09 13.00
N TYR A 374 -18.06 8.82 14.02
CA TYR A 374 -18.21 8.42 15.42
C TYR A 374 -19.03 9.43 16.20
N PRO A 375 -19.73 9.03 17.28
CA PRO A 375 -20.38 9.98 18.17
C PRO A 375 -19.40 11.03 18.69
N LYS A 376 -19.85 12.28 18.80
CA LYS A 376 -19.04 13.38 19.36
C LYS A 376 -18.48 13.04 20.74
N SER A 377 -19.27 12.33 21.55
CA SER A 377 -18.88 11.80 22.85
C SER A 377 -19.20 10.32 22.94
N SER A 378 -18.23 9.54 23.38
CA SER A 378 -18.42 8.12 23.69
C SER A 378 -18.14 7.93 25.17
N PRO A 379 -19.13 7.57 25.99
CA PRO A 379 -18.93 7.38 27.42
C PRO A 379 -17.91 6.26 27.68
N ASN A 380 -16.84 6.57 28.39
CA ASN A 380 -15.84 5.59 28.83
C ASN A 380 -16.21 5.07 30.24
N HIS A 381 -17.38 4.47 30.36
CA HIS A 381 -17.79 3.86 31.62
C HIS A 381 -16.91 2.65 31.94
N GLN A 382 -16.16 2.73 33.03
CA GLN A 382 -15.19 1.69 33.39
C GLN A 382 -15.81 0.47 34.07
N GLY A 383 -16.91 0.66 34.82
CA GLY A 383 -17.57 -0.42 35.55
C GLY A 383 -16.62 -1.12 36.53
N ASP A 384 -16.65 -2.46 36.53
CA ASP A 384 -15.80 -3.34 37.33
C ASP A 384 -14.44 -3.68 36.67
N VAL A 385 -14.10 -3.05 35.55
CA VAL A 385 -12.84 -3.28 34.82
C VAL A 385 -11.71 -2.47 35.44
N TYR A 386 -10.67 -3.14 35.88
CA TYR A 386 -9.46 -2.44 36.33
C TYR A 386 -8.56 -2.09 35.14
N ILE A 387 -8.26 -0.82 34.96
CA ILE A 387 -7.40 -0.34 33.88
C ILE A 387 -6.00 -0.07 34.42
N ALA A 388 -4.98 -0.61 33.74
CA ALA A 388 -3.57 -0.41 34.04
C ALA A 388 -2.74 -0.36 32.74
N ASP A 389 -1.50 0.07 32.83
CA ASP A 389 -0.55 0.12 31.70
C ASP A 389 0.62 -0.85 31.83
N THR A 390 0.73 -1.49 33.00
CA THR A 390 1.79 -2.44 33.33
C THR A 390 1.26 -3.59 34.17
N LEU A 391 2.00 -4.71 34.20
CA LEU A 391 1.68 -5.89 35.00
C LEU A 391 2.26 -5.75 36.44
N ASP A 392 1.73 -4.84 37.20
CA ASP A 392 2.15 -4.63 38.59
C ASP A 392 1.54 -5.65 39.60
N ASN A 393 1.92 -5.56 40.87
CA ASN A 393 1.41 -6.46 41.92
C ASN A 393 -0.10 -6.32 42.13
N LYS A 394 -0.69 -5.16 41.88
CA LYS A 394 -2.13 -4.95 42.00
C LYS A 394 -2.89 -5.66 40.88
N VAL A 395 -2.42 -5.54 39.65
CA VAL A 395 -2.94 -6.26 38.50
C VAL A 395 -2.89 -7.78 38.72
N ARG A 396 -1.71 -8.30 39.17
CA ARG A 396 -1.54 -9.74 39.48
C ARG A 396 -2.55 -10.23 40.52
N ARG A 397 -2.77 -9.45 41.59
CA ARG A 397 -3.73 -9.77 42.64
C ARG A 397 -5.18 -9.78 42.13
N ILE A 398 -5.57 -8.81 41.31
CA ILE A 398 -6.89 -8.73 40.71
C ILE A 398 -7.16 -9.95 39.83
N LEU A 399 -6.23 -10.30 38.96
CA LEU A 399 -6.36 -11.48 38.08
C LEU A 399 -6.43 -12.79 38.88
N ASN A 400 -5.60 -12.95 39.92
CA ASN A 400 -5.65 -14.16 40.75
C ASN A 400 -6.98 -14.28 41.54
N ASN A 401 -7.66 -13.18 41.82
CA ASN A 401 -8.94 -13.15 42.52
C ASN A 401 -10.18 -13.17 41.59
N GLY A 402 -10.00 -13.35 40.26
CA GLY A 402 -11.11 -13.49 39.32
C GLY A 402 -11.61 -12.17 38.71
N GLY A 403 -10.90 -11.07 38.92
CA GLY A 403 -11.28 -9.76 38.39
C GLY A 403 -11.01 -9.59 36.89
N LYS A 404 -11.51 -8.49 36.34
CA LYS A 404 -11.35 -8.09 34.95
C LYS A 404 -10.26 -7.01 34.86
N VAL A 405 -9.29 -7.17 33.95
CA VAL A 405 -8.20 -6.24 33.74
C VAL A 405 -8.09 -5.84 32.28
N LEU A 406 -8.02 -4.55 32.03
CA LEU A 406 -7.63 -3.96 30.74
C LEU A 406 -6.20 -3.41 30.86
N LEU A 407 -5.24 -4.03 30.14
CA LEU A 407 -3.87 -3.54 30.05
C LEU A 407 -3.69 -2.69 28.78
N LEU A 408 -3.51 -1.39 28.96
CA LEU A 408 -3.19 -0.40 27.92
C LEU A 408 -1.68 -0.21 27.84
N ALA A 409 -0.99 -1.16 27.22
CA ALA A 409 0.47 -1.32 27.26
C ALA A 409 1.21 -0.59 26.12
N ALA A 410 0.66 0.51 25.59
CA ALA A 410 1.29 1.29 24.53
C ALA A 410 2.68 1.78 24.94
N GLY A 411 3.70 1.45 24.16
CA GLY A 411 5.09 1.82 24.44
C GLY A 411 5.76 1.09 25.60
N LYS A 412 5.09 0.11 26.23
CA LYS A 412 5.58 -0.59 27.43
C LYS A 412 6.10 -2.00 27.17
N VAL A 413 5.79 -2.56 26.00
CA VAL A 413 6.15 -3.95 25.65
C VAL A 413 7.61 -4.00 25.19
N SER A 414 8.34 -5.04 25.61
CA SER A 414 9.72 -5.31 25.20
C SER A 414 9.80 -6.41 24.16
N TYR A 415 8.97 -7.46 24.29
CA TYR A 415 8.99 -8.61 23.38
C TYR A 415 8.22 -8.31 22.09
N GLY A 416 8.94 -8.05 21.00
CA GLY A 416 8.45 -7.56 19.71
C GLY A 416 8.79 -6.09 19.42
N LYS A 417 9.53 -5.42 20.33
CA LYS A 417 9.92 -4.00 20.20
C LYS A 417 10.71 -3.69 18.92
N GLU A 418 11.47 -4.66 18.41
CA GLU A 418 12.28 -4.52 17.21
C GLU A 418 11.45 -4.50 15.93
N VAL A 419 10.19 -4.91 15.98
CA VAL A 419 9.30 -4.88 14.82
C VAL A 419 8.77 -3.47 14.63
N VAL A 420 9.23 -2.80 13.57
CA VAL A 420 8.73 -1.47 13.22
C VAL A 420 7.46 -1.62 12.39
N GLN A 421 6.34 -1.24 13.00
CA GLN A 421 5.03 -1.29 12.40
C GLN A 421 4.59 0.09 11.90
N HIS A 422 4.02 0.15 10.70
CA HIS A 422 3.36 1.31 10.14
C HIS A 422 2.04 0.90 9.48
N PHE A 423 1.20 1.88 9.17
CA PHE A 423 -0.01 1.65 8.40
C PHE A 423 0.32 1.21 6.96
N LEU A 424 1.30 1.87 6.31
CA LEU A 424 1.75 1.46 4.98
C LEU A 424 2.51 0.13 5.03
N PRO A 425 2.33 -0.75 4.04
CA PRO A 425 2.98 -2.05 4.00
C PRO A 425 4.48 -1.96 3.69
N VAL A 426 5.16 -3.09 3.82
CA VAL A 426 6.53 -3.29 3.32
C VAL A 426 6.63 -2.77 1.89
N PHE A 427 7.71 -2.01 1.62
CA PHE A 427 8.04 -1.51 0.29
C PHE A 427 9.03 -2.47 -0.39
N TRP A 428 8.70 -2.96 -1.58
CA TRP A 428 9.47 -3.89 -2.40
C TRP A 428 9.73 -5.24 -1.70
N ASN A 429 10.67 -5.30 -0.78
CA ASN A 429 10.84 -6.35 0.23
C ASN A 429 11.86 -5.93 1.29
N THR A 430 11.85 -6.63 2.43
CA THR A 430 12.75 -6.34 3.54
C THR A 430 14.16 -6.91 3.33
N SER A 431 14.30 -8.03 2.62
CA SER A 431 15.60 -8.67 2.39
C SER A 431 16.51 -7.81 1.51
N TRP A 432 16.05 -7.36 0.36
CA TRP A 432 16.79 -6.50 -0.55
C TRP A 432 17.24 -5.19 0.12
N PHE A 433 16.38 -4.63 0.95
CA PHE A 433 16.66 -3.38 1.67
C PHE A 433 17.24 -3.59 3.09
N LYS A 434 17.82 -4.75 3.38
CA LYS A 434 18.51 -5.05 4.65
C LYS A 434 17.64 -4.74 5.88
N MET A 435 16.45 -5.27 5.92
CA MET A 435 15.44 -5.03 6.96
C MET A 435 15.01 -3.57 7.14
N ARG A 436 15.03 -2.78 6.08
CA ARG A 436 14.47 -1.44 6.13
C ARG A 436 12.98 -1.48 6.49
N PRO A 437 12.55 -0.73 7.54
CA PRO A 437 11.15 -0.67 7.92
C PRO A 437 10.28 0.05 6.86
N PRO A 438 8.95 -0.22 6.87
CA PRO A 438 8.25 -1.05 7.85
C PRO A 438 8.46 -2.55 7.64
N HIS A 439 8.20 -3.33 8.71
CA HIS A 439 8.34 -4.79 8.69
C HIS A 439 7.00 -5.52 8.49
N THR A 440 5.87 -4.80 8.49
CA THR A 440 4.52 -5.38 8.45
C THR A 440 3.81 -5.06 7.13
N THR A 441 2.86 -5.91 6.76
CA THR A 441 2.04 -5.79 5.55
C THR A 441 0.54 -5.69 5.87
N GLY A 442 0.20 -4.93 6.91
CA GLY A 442 -1.18 -4.73 7.35
C GLY A 442 -1.59 -5.60 8.52
N LEU A 443 -2.89 -5.67 8.75
CA LEU A 443 -3.52 -6.37 9.88
C LEU A 443 -4.51 -7.42 9.39
N LEU A 444 -4.50 -8.58 10.05
CA LEU A 444 -5.61 -9.51 10.05
C LEU A 444 -6.43 -9.29 11.32
N ILE A 445 -7.72 -9.01 11.15
CA ILE A 445 -8.65 -8.64 12.23
C ILE A 445 -9.76 -9.69 12.31
N ASP A 446 -10.01 -10.22 13.50
CA ASP A 446 -11.22 -11.00 13.74
C ASP A 446 -12.41 -10.03 13.88
N ASN A 447 -12.91 -9.56 12.75
CA ASN A 447 -13.97 -8.57 12.68
C ASN A 447 -15.34 -9.11 13.15
N THR A 448 -15.45 -10.41 13.42
CA THR A 448 -16.66 -11.04 13.99
C THR A 448 -16.64 -11.01 15.52
N HIS A 449 -15.50 -10.66 16.11
CA HIS A 449 -15.37 -10.60 17.57
C HIS A 449 -16.26 -9.51 18.17
N PRO A 450 -17.01 -9.80 19.27
CA PRO A 450 -17.96 -8.87 19.87
C PRO A 450 -17.35 -7.53 20.34
N ILE A 451 -16.03 -7.47 20.51
CA ILE A 451 -15.29 -6.25 20.84
C ILE A 451 -15.48 -5.13 19.81
N PHE A 452 -15.83 -5.46 18.57
CA PHE A 452 -16.02 -4.52 17.48
C PHE A 452 -17.48 -4.07 17.28
N THR A 453 -18.39 -4.41 18.20
CA THR A 453 -19.81 -4.03 18.10
C THR A 453 -20.01 -2.52 17.90
N ASP A 454 -19.23 -1.70 18.60
CA ASP A 454 -19.28 -0.23 18.48
C ASP A 454 -18.08 0.36 17.70
N PHE A 455 -17.28 -0.50 17.07
CA PHE A 455 -16.17 -0.11 16.21
C PHE A 455 -16.21 -0.90 14.90
N PRO A 456 -17.12 -0.54 13.97
CA PRO A 456 -17.28 -1.27 12.72
C PRO A 456 -15.97 -1.37 11.93
N THR A 457 -15.55 -2.59 11.65
CA THR A 457 -14.30 -2.87 10.94
C THR A 457 -14.44 -4.06 10.00
N GLU A 458 -13.54 -4.14 9.04
CA GLU A 458 -13.39 -5.29 8.14
C GLU A 458 -12.34 -6.28 8.69
N LYS A 459 -12.20 -7.43 8.02
CA LYS A 459 -11.18 -8.46 8.32
C LYS A 459 -9.73 -7.97 8.13
N HIS A 460 -9.56 -6.76 7.61
CA HIS A 460 -8.27 -6.14 7.28
C HIS A 460 -8.21 -4.67 7.72
N SER A 461 -7.01 -4.09 7.78
CA SER A 461 -6.83 -2.67 8.06
C SER A 461 -7.39 -1.80 6.92
N ASN A 462 -8.06 -0.73 7.31
CA ASN A 462 -8.55 0.34 6.44
C ASN A 462 -8.13 1.70 7.02
N LEU A 463 -8.54 2.83 6.43
CA LEU A 463 -8.02 4.16 6.80
C LEU A 463 -8.28 4.56 8.25
N GLN A 464 -9.34 4.06 8.91
CA GLN A 464 -9.57 4.33 10.34
C GLN A 464 -8.47 3.74 11.24
N TRP A 465 -7.81 2.65 10.81
CA TRP A 465 -6.75 1.99 11.59
C TRP A 465 -5.42 2.76 11.60
N TRP A 466 -5.25 3.75 10.73
CA TRP A 466 -4.00 4.50 10.65
C TRP A 466 -3.52 5.02 12.01
N GLU A 467 -4.41 5.69 12.75
CA GLU A 467 -4.09 6.26 14.06
C GLU A 467 -3.69 5.18 15.08
N LEU A 468 -4.37 4.05 15.06
CA LEU A 468 -4.16 2.96 16.00
C LEU A 468 -2.88 2.18 15.68
N VAL A 469 -2.57 1.96 14.40
CA VAL A 469 -1.38 1.23 13.93
C VAL A 469 -0.11 2.04 14.18
N ASN A 470 -0.07 3.29 13.76
CA ASN A 470 1.15 4.12 13.84
C ASN A 470 1.57 4.47 15.29
N LYS A 471 0.72 4.26 16.25
CA LYS A 471 1.00 4.48 17.68
C LYS A 471 1.25 3.19 18.45
N ALA A 472 1.15 2.04 17.81
CA ALA A 472 1.23 0.75 18.47
C ALA A 472 2.58 0.07 18.25
N GLN A 473 3.07 -0.58 19.28
CA GLN A 473 4.06 -1.65 19.17
C GLN A 473 3.33 -2.96 18.89
N VAL A 474 4.07 -3.98 18.41
CA VAL A 474 3.55 -5.35 18.38
C VAL A 474 3.99 -6.11 19.63
N MET A 475 3.18 -7.08 20.02
CA MET A 475 3.52 -8.12 20.98
C MET A 475 3.90 -9.36 20.20
N GLN A 476 4.98 -10.05 20.61
CA GLN A 476 5.39 -11.31 20.01
C GLN A 476 4.87 -12.48 20.83
N PHE A 477 4.21 -13.44 20.19
CA PHE A 477 3.51 -14.56 20.80
C PHE A 477 4.17 -15.92 20.52
N THR A 478 5.47 -15.96 20.25
CA THR A 478 6.18 -17.19 19.91
C THR A 478 6.07 -18.26 21.01
N ASP A 479 6.07 -17.83 22.26
CA ASP A 479 6.02 -18.73 23.42
C ASP A 479 4.59 -19.07 23.88
N PHE A 480 3.59 -18.46 23.25
CA PHE A 480 2.18 -18.73 23.57
C PHE A 480 1.75 -20.07 22.96
N PRO A 481 0.67 -20.70 23.44
CA PRO A 481 0.15 -21.92 22.85
C PRO A 481 0.02 -21.82 21.33
N SER A 482 0.32 -22.87 20.60
CA SER A 482 0.31 -22.87 19.12
C SER A 482 -1.05 -22.46 18.54
N ALA A 483 -2.14 -22.88 19.20
CA ALA A 483 -3.52 -22.54 18.80
C ALA A 483 -3.92 -21.09 19.12
N PHE A 484 -3.16 -20.39 19.95
CA PHE A 484 -3.46 -19.00 20.33
C PHE A 484 -3.46 -18.08 19.11
N GLN A 485 -4.50 -17.23 19.03
CA GLN A 485 -4.65 -16.23 17.97
C GLN A 485 -5.06 -14.89 18.58
N PRO A 486 -4.33 -13.81 18.27
CA PRO A 486 -4.74 -12.47 18.71
C PRO A 486 -5.99 -11.99 17.92
N ILE A 487 -6.78 -11.14 18.55
CA ILE A 487 -7.96 -10.49 17.92
C ILE A 487 -7.54 -9.56 16.78
N VAL A 488 -6.43 -8.83 16.99
CA VAL A 488 -5.80 -7.99 15.96
C VAL A 488 -4.37 -8.47 15.78
N GLN A 489 -4.14 -9.16 14.68
CA GLN A 489 -2.87 -9.75 14.31
C GLN A 489 -2.15 -8.88 13.27
N SER A 490 -0.93 -8.45 13.57
CA SER A 490 -0.06 -7.81 12.59
C SER A 490 0.53 -8.87 11.66
N ILE A 491 0.54 -8.59 10.36
CA ILE A 491 1.12 -9.49 9.35
C ILE A 491 2.59 -9.13 9.20
N ASP A 492 3.47 -9.99 9.71
CA ASP A 492 4.92 -9.78 9.65
C ASP A 492 5.47 -9.96 8.24
N THR A 493 6.67 -9.43 7.99
CA THR A 493 7.40 -9.75 6.77
C THR A 493 7.55 -11.27 6.61
N TRP A 494 7.30 -11.77 5.40
CA TRP A 494 7.38 -13.21 5.08
C TRP A 494 8.78 -13.79 5.23
N PHE A 495 9.81 -12.96 5.31
CA PHE A 495 11.19 -13.39 5.59
C PHE A 495 11.40 -13.86 7.03
N VAL A 496 10.49 -13.52 7.95
CA VAL A 496 10.57 -13.87 9.36
C VAL A 496 9.32 -14.58 9.85
N SER A 497 8.14 -14.09 9.47
CA SER A 497 6.81 -14.66 9.80
C SER A 497 6.60 -14.89 11.30
N ARG A 498 6.97 -13.91 12.18
CA ARG A 498 6.72 -14.02 13.62
C ARG A 498 5.21 -13.97 13.91
N LYS A 499 4.75 -14.71 14.93
CA LYS A 499 3.39 -14.54 15.46
C LYS A 499 3.35 -13.27 16.30
N ILE A 500 2.80 -12.19 15.74
CA ILE A 500 2.76 -10.86 16.34
C ILE A 500 1.36 -10.25 16.26
N GLY A 501 1.02 -9.35 17.18
CA GLY A 501 -0.28 -8.68 17.18
C GLY A 501 -0.36 -7.52 18.17
N MET A 502 -1.50 -6.82 18.17
CA MET A 502 -1.71 -5.61 18.96
C MET A 502 -2.81 -5.73 20.01
N LEU A 503 -3.70 -6.71 19.87
CA LEU A 503 -4.86 -6.86 20.76
C LEU A 503 -5.17 -8.34 20.96
N PHE A 504 -5.29 -8.76 22.20
CA PHE A 504 -5.76 -10.10 22.57
C PHE A 504 -6.49 -10.12 23.90
N GLU A 505 -7.20 -11.21 24.15
CA GLU A 505 -7.81 -11.53 25.44
C GLU A 505 -7.38 -12.91 25.93
N ALA A 506 -7.41 -13.11 27.24
CA ALA A 506 -7.06 -14.41 27.85
C ALA A 506 -7.68 -14.57 29.24
N ARG A 507 -7.86 -15.81 29.67
CA ARG A 507 -7.96 -16.15 31.09
C ARG A 507 -6.57 -16.19 31.68
N VAL A 508 -6.37 -15.47 32.79
CA VAL A 508 -5.09 -15.42 33.50
C VAL A 508 -5.35 -15.68 34.98
N GLY A 509 -4.92 -16.83 35.45
CA GLY A 509 -5.31 -17.33 36.77
C GLY A 509 -6.83 -17.55 36.83
N LYS A 510 -7.51 -16.91 37.80
CA LYS A 510 -9.00 -16.93 37.88
C LYS A 510 -9.64 -15.77 37.14
N GLY A 511 -8.85 -14.79 36.69
CA GLY A 511 -9.32 -13.54 36.11
C GLY A 511 -9.38 -13.56 34.58
N ARG A 512 -9.84 -12.42 34.05
CA ARG A 512 -9.99 -12.19 32.62
C ARG A 512 -9.17 -10.94 32.24
N LEU A 513 -8.28 -11.11 31.30
CA LEU A 513 -7.39 -10.07 30.78
C LEU A 513 -7.77 -9.72 29.35
N LEU A 514 -7.79 -8.43 29.05
CA LEU A 514 -7.68 -7.89 27.70
C LEU A 514 -6.45 -6.99 27.65
N MET A 515 -5.57 -7.20 26.69
CA MET A 515 -4.32 -6.44 26.56
C MET A 515 -4.17 -5.88 25.16
N THR A 516 -3.77 -4.62 25.07
CA THR A 516 -3.49 -3.95 23.80
C THR A 516 -2.26 -3.04 23.90
N THR A 517 -1.55 -2.93 22.77
CA THR A 517 -0.46 -1.97 22.56
C THR A 517 -0.88 -0.73 21.78
N MET A 518 -2.14 -0.66 21.36
CA MET A 518 -2.71 0.58 20.78
C MET A 518 -2.74 1.67 21.85
N ASP A 519 -2.36 2.89 21.50
CA ASP A 519 -2.50 4.02 22.42
C ASP A 519 -3.96 4.45 22.53
N LEU A 520 -4.64 3.91 23.52
CA LEU A 520 -6.04 4.21 23.87
C LEU A 520 -6.15 5.06 25.15
N SER A 521 -5.11 5.82 25.49
CA SER A 521 -5.04 6.61 26.73
C SER A 521 -4.78 8.09 26.48
N SER A 522 -3.90 8.44 25.55
CA SER A 522 -3.48 9.82 25.33
C SER A 522 -4.46 10.60 24.46
N SER A 523 -4.74 11.86 24.86
CA SER A 523 -5.45 12.86 24.04
C SER A 523 -6.79 12.38 23.44
N LEU A 524 -7.57 11.61 24.18
CA LEU A 524 -8.84 11.03 23.70
C LEU A 524 -9.88 12.07 23.28
N ASP A 525 -9.77 13.31 23.75
CA ASP A 525 -10.65 14.40 23.36
C ASP A 525 -10.50 14.75 21.86
N THR A 526 -9.29 14.63 21.33
CA THR A 526 -8.97 14.93 19.92
C THR A 526 -8.81 13.69 19.07
N ARG A 527 -8.52 12.53 19.68
CA ARG A 527 -8.32 11.24 19.02
C ARG A 527 -9.60 10.41 19.09
N HIS A 528 -10.57 10.77 18.27
CA HIS A 528 -11.91 10.17 18.29
C HIS A 528 -11.91 8.69 17.89
N VAL A 529 -10.99 8.24 17.05
CA VAL A 529 -10.83 6.81 16.68
C VAL A 529 -10.39 6.00 17.91
N ALA A 530 -9.33 6.46 18.60
CA ALA A 530 -8.85 5.81 19.83
C ALA A 530 -9.91 5.84 20.94
N ARG A 531 -10.64 6.96 21.08
CA ARG A 531 -11.75 7.08 22.03
C ARG A 531 -12.86 6.06 21.73
N GLN A 532 -13.25 5.90 20.47
CA GLN A 532 -14.28 4.95 20.05
C GLN A 532 -13.84 3.50 20.26
N MET A 533 -12.58 3.17 19.93
CA MET A 533 -12.04 1.84 20.19
C MET A 533 -12.03 1.51 21.70
N ARG A 534 -11.59 2.45 22.52
CA ARG A 534 -11.62 2.29 23.99
C ARG A 534 -13.06 2.10 24.50
N HIS A 535 -14.01 2.85 23.99
CA HIS A 535 -15.42 2.71 24.32
C HIS A 535 -15.93 1.30 23.98
N SER A 536 -15.67 0.81 22.79
CA SER A 536 -16.06 -0.52 22.33
C SER A 536 -15.44 -1.63 23.20
N ILE A 537 -14.17 -1.52 23.54
CA ILE A 537 -13.47 -2.45 24.43
C ILE A 537 -14.14 -2.47 25.82
N LEU A 538 -14.38 -1.33 26.43
CA LEU A 538 -14.95 -1.25 27.77
C LEU A 538 -16.40 -1.78 27.82
N ARG A 539 -17.21 -1.48 26.80
CA ARG A 539 -18.56 -2.06 26.68
C ARG A 539 -18.50 -3.58 26.57
N TYR A 540 -17.64 -4.09 25.71
CA TYR A 540 -17.43 -5.53 25.55
C TYR A 540 -17.04 -6.18 26.89
N MET A 541 -16.03 -5.62 27.57
CA MET A 541 -15.53 -6.18 28.85
C MET A 541 -16.56 -6.18 29.98
N GLN A 542 -17.57 -5.32 29.91
CA GLN A 542 -18.66 -5.28 30.89
C GLN A 542 -19.82 -6.21 30.54
N SER A 543 -19.87 -6.72 29.34
CA SER A 543 -20.90 -7.66 28.89
C SER A 543 -20.60 -9.11 29.28
N ASP A 544 -21.60 -9.97 29.21
CA ASP A 544 -21.47 -11.43 29.39
C ASP A 544 -20.65 -12.08 28.26
N ALA A 545 -20.52 -11.41 27.12
CA ALA A 545 -19.71 -11.87 26.00
C ALA A 545 -18.21 -11.90 26.32
N PHE A 546 -17.73 -11.11 27.31
CA PHE A 546 -16.33 -11.13 27.72
C PHE A 546 -16.03 -12.43 28.49
N SER A 547 -15.77 -13.49 27.75
CA SER A 547 -15.47 -14.83 28.25
C SER A 547 -14.29 -15.44 27.45
N PRO A 548 -13.05 -14.96 27.69
CA PRO A 548 -11.88 -15.45 26.98
C PRO A 548 -11.74 -16.97 27.07
N LYS A 549 -11.41 -17.61 25.94
CA LYS A 549 -11.28 -19.08 25.86
C LYS A 549 -9.86 -19.53 26.15
N ASP A 550 -8.87 -18.78 25.71
CA ASP A 550 -7.46 -19.12 25.87
C ASP A 550 -7.00 -18.88 27.31
N GLU A 551 -6.27 -19.85 27.86
CA GLU A 551 -5.66 -19.74 29.17
C GLU A 551 -4.17 -19.45 29.01
N ILE A 552 -3.73 -18.29 29.50
CA ILE A 552 -2.35 -17.81 29.41
C ILE A 552 -1.80 -17.60 30.82
N SER A 553 -0.58 -18.11 31.06
CA SER A 553 0.05 -17.95 32.36
C SER A 553 0.48 -16.48 32.62
N LEU A 554 0.49 -16.09 33.90
CA LEU A 554 1.03 -14.78 34.32
C LEU A 554 2.49 -14.59 33.88
N GLN A 555 3.26 -15.68 33.76
CA GLN A 555 4.65 -15.62 33.32
C GLN A 555 4.72 -15.16 31.85
N LEU A 556 3.94 -15.75 30.94
CA LEU A 556 3.91 -15.36 29.54
C LEU A 556 3.47 -13.89 29.37
N ILE A 557 2.51 -13.42 30.17
CA ILE A 557 2.15 -12.00 30.18
C ILE A 557 3.32 -11.13 30.69
N SER A 558 4.02 -11.57 31.73
CA SER A 558 5.20 -10.86 32.24
C SER A 558 6.33 -10.79 31.20
N ASP A 559 6.52 -11.87 30.46
CA ASP A 559 7.55 -11.98 29.41
C ASP A 559 7.34 -10.96 28.28
N LEU A 560 6.10 -10.57 27.96
CA LEU A 560 5.83 -9.50 27.03
C LEU A 560 6.48 -8.18 27.43
N PHE A 561 6.62 -7.91 28.74
CA PHE A 561 7.22 -6.67 29.26
C PHE A 561 8.74 -6.78 29.48
N THR A 562 9.29 -7.97 29.63
CA THR A 562 10.67 -8.16 30.12
C THR A 562 11.57 -8.88 29.13
N LYS A 563 11.03 -9.78 28.30
CA LYS A 563 11.79 -10.55 27.32
C LYS A 563 12.22 -9.65 26.17
N ILE A 564 13.45 -9.84 25.72
CA ILE A 564 13.97 -9.21 24.50
C ILE A 564 13.97 -10.28 23.42
N SER A 565 13.51 -9.91 22.23
CA SER A 565 13.56 -10.80 21.06
C SER A 565 15.01 -11.13 20.72
N GLY A 566 15.27 -12.36 20.32
CA GLY A 566 16.55 -12.76 19.76
C GLY A 566 16.84 -12.06 18.44
N GLU A 567 18.09 -12.05 18.02
CA GLU A 567 18.45 -11.57 16.68
C GLU A 567 17.67 -12.36 15.62
N VAL A 568 17.07 -11.64 14.70
CA VAL A 568 16.39 -12.24 13.55
C VAL A 568 17.43 -12.54 12.49
N ASN A 569 17.82 -13.80 12.36
CA ASN A 569 18.64 -14.23 11.25
C ASN A 569 17.75 -14.55 10.03
N MET A 570 17.68 -13.62 9.10
CA MET A 570 16.94 -13.76 7.83
C MET A 570 17.74 -14.52 6.76
N TYR A 571 18.98 -14.84 7.04
CA TYR A 571 19.90 -15.44 6.10
C TYR A 571 20.18 -16.87 6.50
N THR A 572 20.07 -17.77 5.53
CA THR A 572 20.57 -19.14 5.66
C THR A 572 22.08 -19.14 5.48
N ASN A 573 22.75 -20.25 5.83
CA ASN A 573 24.19 -20.40 5.58
C ASN A 573 24.54 -20.26 4.09
N ASP A 574 23.60 -20.54 3.21
CA ASP A 574 23.76 -20.49 1.75
C ASP A 574 23.46 -19.11 1.16
N SER A 575 23.01 -18.14 1.96
CA SER A 575 22.79 -16.77 1.50
C SER A 575 24.13 -16.12 1.14
N PRO A 576 24.19 -15.32 0.03
CA PRO A 576 25.39 -14.58 -0.34
C PRO A 576 25.89 -13.69 0.79
N ASP A 577 27.20 -13.67 1.02
CA ASP A 577 27.82 -12.95 2.15
C ASP A 577 27.59 -11.44 2.09
N GLU A 578 27.45 -10.87 0.89
CA GLU A 578 27.12 -9.45 0.70
C GLU A 578 25.72 -9.07 1.18
N LEU A 579 24.82 -10.05 1.26
CA LEU A 579 23.45 -9.84 1.75
C LEU A 579 23.33 -10.06 3.26
N LYS A 580 24.30 -10.74 3.86
CA LYS A 580 24.30 -11.00 5.32
C LYS A 580 24.56 -9.69 6.07
N PRO A 581 23.86 -9.44 7.20
CA PRO A 581 24.17 -8.28 8.01
C PRO A 581 25.62 -8.37 8.46
N LYS A 582 26.40 -7.33 8.18
CA LYS A 582 27.70 -7.19 8.80
C LYS A 582 27.46 -6.94 10.27
N LEU A 583 27.67 -7.95 11.09
CA LEU A 583 27.71 -7.79 12.53
C LEU A 583 28.82 -6.78 12.82
N THR A 584 28.44 -5.57 13.19
CA THR A 584 29.35 -4.63 13.86
C THR A 584 29.55 -5.21 15.25
N ILE A 585 30.68 -5.87 15.46
CA ILE A 585 31.18 -6.30 16.77
C ILE A 585 31.51 -5.05 17.57
#